data_bd7820c50f3e15ee03053b3335a7177a
#
_entry.id   bd7820c50f3e15ee03053b3335a7177a
#
_cell.length_a   1.000
_cell.length_b   1.000
_cell.length_c   1.000
_cell.angle_alpha   90.00
_cell.angle_beta   90.00
_cell.angle_gamma   90.00
#
_symmetry.space_group_name_H-M   'P 1'
#
loop_
_entity.id
_entity.type
_entity.pdbx_description
1 polymer ?
#
loop_
_entity_poly.entity_id
_entity_poly.type
_entity_poly.pdbx_seq_one_letter_code
_entity_poly.pdbx_strand_id
1 'polypeptide(L)'
;MNGQVQPITVVQLSPEEGGIVQEKVVEEGAQVKKGDVIIRLSNSNLDLQILDAEAQLAEKQNFLRNTQVTMEQDKLNNQLEKAQLDVDMTRYRRAYNQQKKLYEENLIAKEEFLKAKEDFELASKKYDLVVERLRQDSISRTIQMDEMETSLSNMRKNIALVHERKEHLNVRSQIDGELGLLDVVLGQNVSAGQKIGQINDLSDYKIEALIDEHYIDRVKKGLSATFERQGSDFELNVRKVYPEVRDGKFRTDFVFTGERPDNIRSGQTYYINLELGQPTESIIIPKGTFFQSTGGSWIFVLDPDGKKAYRRSIKIGRQNPQYYEVLEGLEAGEKVIVSSYESYKDNEVLVLE
;
A
#
# COMPACT_ATOMS: atom_id res chain seq x y z
N MET A 1 -27.37 1.33 -21.94
CA MET A 1 -27.25 0.95 -20.53
C MET A 1 -26.61 2.07 -19.73
N ASN A 2 -26.93 2.19 -18.44
CA ASN A 2 -26.31 3.21 -17.61
C ASN A 2 -24.97 2.70 -17.07
N GLY A 3 -23.94 3.53 -17.19
CA GLY A 3 -22.61 3.27 -16.63
C GLY A 3 -22.16 4.41 -15.76
N GLN A 4 -21.52 4.11 -14.65
CA GLN A 4 -21.01 5.08 -13.69
C GLN A 4 -19.51 5.23 -13.80
N VAL A 5 -19.04 6.46 -13.86
CA VAL A 5 -17.61 6.79 -13.87
C VAL A 5 -16.99 6.47 -12.51
N GLN A 6 -15.90 5.75 -12.52
CA GLN A 6 -15.10 5.42 -11.33
C GLN A 6 -13.61 5.56 -11.64
N PRO A 7 -12.78 5.92 -10.67
CA PRO A 7 -11.33 5.84 -10.84
C PRO A 7 -10.91 4.38 -11.02
N ILE A 8 -9.89 4.13 -11.82
CA ILE A 8 -9.36 2.77 -12.00
C ILE A 8 -8.66 2.30 -10.74
N THR A 9 -7.90 3.18 -10.12
CA THR A 9 -7.14 2.90 -8.91
C THR A 9 -7.71 3.70 -7.74
N VAL A 10 -8.03 3.00 -6.67
CA VAL A 10 -8.44 3.58 -5.40
C VAL A 10 -7.53 3.03 -4.32
N VAL A 11 -6.87 3.91 -3.59
CA VAL A 11 -6.02 3.53 -2.45
C VAL A 11 -6.77 3.81 -1.16
N GLN A 12 -6.89 2.78 -0.33
CA GLN A 12 -7.51 2.91 0.98
C GLN A 12 -6.60 3.71 1.90
N LEU A 13 -7.16 4.70 2.58
CA LEU A 13 -6.48 5.46 3.62
C LEU A 13 -6.73 4.79 4.97
N SER A 14 -5.65 4.35 5.62
CA SER A 14 -5.68 3.76 6.97
C SER A 14 -4.44 4.18 7.74
N PRO A 15 -4.54 4.51 9.04
CA PRO A 15 -3.40 4.86 9.85
C PRO A 15 -2.55 3.62 10.16
N GLU A 16 -1.25 3.79 10.19
CA GLU A 16 -0.30 2.74 10.62
C GLU A 16 -0.22 2.65 12.15
N GLU A 17 -0.41 3.77 12.85
CA GLU A 17 -0.50 3.86 14.32
C GLU A 17 -1.88 4.37 14.74
N GLY A 18 -2.44 3.78 15.80
CA GLY A 18 -3.71 4.21 16.38
C GLY A 18 -3.57 5.48 17.22
N GLY A 19 -4.66 6.27 17.26
CA GLY A 19 -4.69 7.49 18.06
C GLY A 19 -6.02 8.23 17.95
N ILE A 20 -6.09 9.39 18.61
CA ILE A 20 -7.25 10.28 18.54
C ILE A 20 -7.04 11.30 17.44
N VAL A 21 -8.03 11.50 16.58
CA VAL A 21 -8.00 12.50 15.51
C VAL A 21 -7.91 13.91 16.12
N GLN A 22 -6.74 14.53 15.97
CA GLN A 22 -6.47 15.87 16.47
C GLN A 22 -6.82 16.96 15.45
N GLU A 23 -6.50 16.69 14.16
CA GLU A 23 -6.67 17.66 13.09
C GLU A 23 -6.98 16.95 11.77
N LYS A 24 -7.93 17.49 11.01
CA LYS A 24 -8.10 17.19 9.57
C LYS A 24 -7.38 18.29 8.81
N VAL A 25 -6.27 17.95 8.14
CA VAL A 25 -5.44 18.92 7.39
C VAL A 25 -6.03 19.15 6.01
N VAL A 26 -6.67 18.12 5.44
CA VAL A 26 -7.24 18.14 4.10
C VAL A 26 -8.71 17.71 4.18
N GLU A 27 -9.58 18.35 3.41
CA GLU A 27 -11.00 18.01 3.31
C GLU A 27 -11.28 17.12 2.09
N GLU A 28 -12.43 16.45 2.11
CA GLU A 28 -12.90 15.63 0.99
C GLU A 28 -13.01 16.45 -0.31
N GLY A 29 -12.62 15.85 -1.42
CA GLY A 29 -12.60 16.48 -2.75
C GLY A 29 -11.35 17.31 -3.04
N ALA A 30 -10.42 17.47 -2.09
CA ALA A 30 -9.17 18.17 -2.33
C ALA A 30 -8.15 17.29 -3.08
N GLN A 31 -7.35 17.91 -3.94
CA GLN A 31 -6.21 17.25 -4.58
C GLN A 31 -5.05 17.13 -3.60
N VAL A 32 -4.44 15.97 -3.56
CA VAL A 32 -3.31 15.65 -2.68
C VAL A 32 -2.18 15.02 -3.48
N LYS A 33 -0.96 15.25 -3.03
CA LYS A 33 0.24 14.60 -3.54
C LYS A 33 0.70 13.50 -2.60
N LYS A 34 1.45 12.56 -3.13
CA LYS A 34 2.10 11.53 -2.33
C LYS A 34 2.96 12.16 -1.23
N GLY A 35 2.71 11.78 0.02
CA GLY A 35 3.38 12.30 1.20
C GLY A 35 2.64 13.44 1.92
N ASP A 36 1.62 14.05 1.32
CA ASP A 36 0.81 15.09 1.96
C ASP A 36 0.09 14.52 3.19
N VAL A 37 0.11 15.27 4.28
CA VAL A 37 -0.60 14.89 5.52
C VAL A 37 -2.09 15.14 5.36
N ILE A 38 -2.90 14.11 5.55
CA ILE A 38 -4.37 14.17 5.45
C ILE A 38 -4.99 14.43 6.83
N ILE A 39 -4.59 13.66 7.83
CA ILE A 39 -5.00 13.85 9.22
C ILE A 39 -3.81 13.73 10.15
N ARG A 40 -3.90 14.38 11.30
CA ARG A 40 -2.97 14.20 12.42
C ARG A 40 -3.68 13.50 13.57
N LEU A 41 -3.03 12.50 14.11
CA LEU A 41 -3.45 11.75 15.27
C LEU A 41 -2.60 12.15 16.48
N SER A 42 -3.15 12.02 17.68
CA SER A 42 -2.42 12.11 18.94
C SER A 42 -2.48 10.78 19.68
N ASN A 43 -1.37 10.38 20.29
CA ASN A 43 -1.30 9.17 21.09
C ASN A 43 -0.41 9.41 22.32
N SER A 44 -1.05 9.74 23.47
CA SER A 44 -0.36 10.04 24.72
C SER A 44 0.46 8.85 25.25
N ASN A 45 0.04 7.61 24.98
CA ASN A 45 0.80 6.43 25.39
C ASN A 45 2.13 6.33 24.64
N LEU A 46 2.12 6.68 23.35
CA LEU A 46 3.35 6.71 22.53
C LEU A 46 4.28 7.84 22.98
N ASP A 47 3.74 9.01 23.32
CA ASP A 47 4.53 10.11 23.87
C ASP A 47 5.20 9.72 25.20
N LEU A 48 4.48 9.02 26.09
CA LEU A 48 5.05 8.49 27.34
C LEU A 48 6.13 7.44 27.07
N GLN A 49 5.95 6.55 26.08
CA GLN A 49 6.98 5.56 25.70
C GLN A 49 8.26 6.22 25.19
N ILE A 50 8.14 7.32 24.43
CA ILE A 50 9.30 8.10 23.97
C ILE A 50 10.05 8.68 25.18
N LEU A 51 9.34 9.37 26.07
CA LEU A 51 9.94 9.99 27.27
C LEU A 51 10.64 8.96 28.16
N ASP A 52 10.03 7.79 28.37
CA ASP A 52 10.63 6.71 29.14
C ASP A 52 11.90 6.15 28.48
N ALA A 53 11.86 5.90 27.18
CA ALA A 53 13.02 5.42 26.43
C ALA A 53 14.17 6.44 26.42
N GLU A 54 13.87 7.74 26.29
CA GLU A 54 14.88 8.81 26.38
C GLU A 54 15.49 8.91 27.79
N ALA A 55 14.68 8.78 28.84
CA ALA A 55 15.14 8.78 30.23
C ALA A 55 16.07 7.60 30.49
N GLN A 56 15.71 6.38 30.04
CA GLN A 56 16.55 5.19 30.16
C GLN A 56 17.88 5.33 29.39
N LEU A 57 17.87 5.95 28.22
CA LEU A 57 19.10 6.24 27.48
C LEU A 57 20.01 7.19 28.25
N ALA A 58 19.46 8.27 28.81
CA ALA A 58 20.19 9.26 29.60
C ALA A 58 20.82 8.61 30.86
N GLU A 59 20.06 7.78 31.56
CA GLU A 59 20.54 7.03 32.71
C GLU A 59 21.73 6.11 32.31
N LYS A 60 21.57 5.35 31.23
CA LYS A 60 22.61 4.44 30.78
C LYS A 60 23.87 5.17 30.31
N GLN A 61 23.73 6.33 29.67
CA GLN A 61 24.86 7.20 29.29
C GLN A 61 25.62 7.71 30.53
N ASN A 62 24.91 8.12 31.56
CA ASN A 62 25.53 8.55 32.83
C ASN A 62 26.24 7.40 33.51
N PHE A 63 25.63 6.20 33.53
CA PHE A 63 26.27 5.01 34.06
C PHE A 63 27.56 4.67 33.31
N LEU A 64 27.56 4.70 31.99
CA LEU A 64 28.75 4.49 31.18
C LEU A 64 29.85 5.49 31.53
N ARG A 65 29.52 6.78 31.61
CA ARG A 65 30.50 7.82 31.95
C ARG A 65 31.12 7.58 33.32
N ASN A 66 30.33 7.26 34.33
CA ASN A 66 30.82 6.96 35.66
C ASN A 66 31.71 5.73 35.68
N THR A 67 31.31 4.68 34.94
CA THR A 67 32.13 3.46 34.80
C THR A 67 33.46 3.75 34.12
N GLN A 68 33.50 4.56 33.07
CA GLN A 68 34.72 4.99 32.41
C GLN A 68 35.69 5.71 33.36
N VAL A 69 35.14 6.64 34.16
CA VAL A 69 35.96 7.37 35.16
C VAL A 69 36.55 6.41 36.20
N THR A 70 35.78 5.48 36.74
CA THR A 70 36.23 4.47 37.69
C THR A 70 37.32 3.57 37.07
N MET A 71 37.09 3.09 35.87
CA MET A 71 38.06 2.26 35.15
C MET A 71 39.41 2.97 34.89
N GLU A 72 39.36 4.29 34.61
CA GLU A 72 40.62 5.06 34.44
C GLU A 72 41.35 5.28 35.74
N GLN A 73 40.62 5.52 36.85
CA GLN A 73 41.22 5.60 38.20
C GLN A 73 41.88 4.27 38.58
N ASP A 74 41.21 3.13 38.37
CA ASP A 74 41.76 1.82 38.67
C ASP A 74 42.98 1.50 37.82
N LYS A 75 42.99 1.89 36.54
CA LYS A 75 44.15 1.74 35.65
C LYS A 75 45.35 2.54 36.16
N LEU A 76 45.11 3.81 36.61
CA LEU A 76 46.18 4.64 37.17
C LEU A 76 46.75 4.05 38.46
N ASN A 77 45.88 3.56 39.37
CA ASN A 77 46.29 2.90 40.60
C ASN A 77 47.13 1.64 40.32
N ASN A 78 46.70 0.80 39.39
CA ASN A 78 47.42 -0.40 38.98
C ASN A 78 48.76 -0.07 38.31
N GLN A 79 48.86 1.00 37.53
CA GLN A 79 50.12 1.47 36.97
C GLN A 79 51.09 1.97 38.03
N LEU A 80 50.61 2.66 39.07
CA LEU A 80 51.41 3.10 40.19
C LEU A 80 51.99 1.93 40.97
N GLU A 81 51.16 0.91 41.28
CA GLU A 81 51.60 -0.34 41.92
C GLU A 81 52.68 -1.06 41.12
N LYS A 82 52.45 -1.17 39.81
CA LYS A 82 53.47 -1.78 38.89
C LYS A 82 54.81 -1.02 38.95
N ALA A 83 54.76 0.32 38.90
CA ALA A 83 55.96 1.16 38.96
C ALA A 83 56.75 0.96 40.27
N GLN A 84 56.03 0.85 41.39
CA GLN A 84 56.66 0.58 42.72
C GLN A 84 57.34 -0.81 42.72
N LEU A 85 56.66 -1.85 42.24
CA LEU A 85 57.19 -3.19 42.17
C LEU A 85 58.40 -3.33 41.18
N ASP A 86 58.41 -2.55 40.11
CA ASP A 86 59.53 -2.50 39.17
C ASP A 86 60.80 -1.94 39.82
N VAL A 87 60.65 -0.89 40.63
CA VAL A 87 61.76 -0.32 41.40
C VAL A 87 62.24 -1.32 42.42
N ASP A 88 61.35 -1.99 43.16
CA ASP A 88 61.77 -3.00 44.17
C ASP A 88 62.43 -4.19 43.51
N MET A 89 61.91 -4.75 42.43
CA MET A 89 62.50 -5.83 41.68
C MET A 89 63.92 -5.47 41.17
N THR A 90 64.08 -4.23 40.70
CA THR A 90 65.40 -3.74 40.24
C THR A 90 66.43 -3.62 41.39
N ARG A 91 65.94 -3.21 42.58
CA ARG A 91 66.79 -3.16 43.80
C ARG A 91 67.19 -4.54 44.25
N TYR A 92 66.26 -5.49 44.35
CA TYR A 92 66.60 -6.87 44.73
C TYR A 92 67.43 -7.59 43.69
N ARG A 93 67.22 -7.34 42.39
CA ARG A 93 68.11 -7.88 41.34
C ARG A 93 69.57 -7.42 41.50
N ARG A 94 69.74 -6.14 41.79
CA ARG A 94 71.13 -5.60 42.05
C ARG A 94 71.76 -6.23 43.26
N ALA A 95 71.04 -6.35 44.39
CA ALA A 95 71.48 -6.99 45.59
C ALA A 95 71.90 -8.48 45.34
N TYR A 96 70.98 -9.23 44.66
CA TYR A 96 71.26 -10.61 44.29
C TYR A 96 72.52 -10.74 43.44
N ASN A 97 72.72 -9.94 42.41
CA ASN A 97 73.87 -9.98 41.52
C ASN A 97 75.17 -9.64 42.27
N GLN A 98 75.10 -8.73 43.21
CA GLN A 98 76.25 -8.39 44.06
C GLN A 98 76.63 -9.55 45.02
N GLN A 99 75.58 -10.08 45.72
CA GLN A 99 75.84 -11.19 46.67
C GLN A 99 76.23 -12.46 45.93
N LYS A 100 75.77 -12.71 44.73
CA LYS A 100 76.17 -13.81 43.88
C LYS A 100 77.72 -13.77 43.57
N LYS A 101 78.24 -12.60 43.15
CA LYS A 101 79.63 -12.40 42.89
C LYS A 101 80.53 -12.64 44.14
N LEU A 102 80.09 -12.06 45.30
CA LEU A 102 80.85 -12.26 46.57
C LEU A 102 80.83 -13.71 47.04
N TYR A 103 79.76 -14.46 46.78
CA TYR A 103 79.69 -15.88 47.09
C TYR A 103 80.54 -16.71 46.16
N GLU A 104 80.60 -16.44 44.86
CA GLU A 104 81.50 -17.09 43.90
C GLU A 104 82.99 -16.86 44.25
N GLU A 105 83.32 -15.70 44.87
CA GLU A 105 84.61 -15.35 45.37
C GLU A 105 84.90 -15.90 46.80
N ASN A 106 83.94 -16.63 47.42
CA ASN A 106 83.96 -17.16 48.79
C ASN A 106 84.11 -16.10 49.89
N LEU A 107 83.56 -14.89 49.63
CA LEU A 107 83.62 -13.75 50.55
C LEU A 107 82.42 -13.63 51.49
N ILE A 108 81.39 -14.41 51.31
CA ILE A 108 80.17 -14.40 52.12
C ILE A 108 79.65 -15.81 52.41
N ALA A 109 78.82 -15.93 53.45
CA ALA A 109 78.19 -17.19 53.81
C ALA A 109 77.12 -17.58 52.80
N LYS A 110 76.93 -18.90 52.59
CA LYS A 110 75.86 -19.42 51.69
C LYS A 110 74.48 -18.93 52.06
N GLU A 111 74.18 -18.72 53.32
CA GLU A 111 72.90 -18.26 53.83
C GLU A 111 72.58 -16.84 53.37
N GLU A 112 73.55 -15.92 53.38
CA GLU A 112 73.36 -14.54 52.86
C GLU A 112 73.06 -14.51 51.35
N PHE A 113 73.73 -15.34 50.58
CA PHE A 113 73.47 -15.51 49.17
C PHE A 113 72.07 -16.08 48.93
N LEU A 114 71.65 -17.13 49.68
CA LEU A 114 70.34 -17.75 49.53
C LEU A 114 69.25 -16.77 49.88
N LYS A 115 69.32 -15.95 50.90
CA LYS A 115 68.40 -14.90 51.29
C LYS A 115 68.28 -13.90 50.16
N ALA A 116 69.34 -13.36 49.63
CA ALA A 116 69.28 -12.40 48.51
C ALA A 116 68.65 -13.01 47.24
N LYS A 117 68.81 -14.29 47.00
CA LYS A 117 68.17 -15.04 45.92
C LYS A 117 66.67 -15.17 46.13
N GLU A 118 66.25 -15.57 47.33
CA GLU A 118 64.86 -15.73 47.69
C GLU A 118 64.11 -14.38 47.63
N ASP A 119 64.71 -13.31 48.13
CA ASP A 119 64.15 -11.95 48.08
C ASP A 119 63.92 -11.48 46.63
N PHE A 120 64.93 -11.75 45.75
CA PHE A 120 64.77 -11.43 44.32
C PHE A 120 63.75 -12.29 43.64
N GLU A 121 63.68 -13.60 43.86
CA GLU A 121 62.68 -14.50 43.30
C GLU A 121 61.26 -14.10 43.75
N LEU A 122 61.08 -13.73 45.00
CA LEU A 122 59.81 -13.25 45.51
C LEU A 122 59.42 -11.95 44.86
N ALA A 123 60.30 -10.96 44.73
CA ALA A 123 60.04 -9.69 44.06
C ALA A 123 59.72 -9.90 42.57
N SER A 124 60.43 -10.80 41.86
CA SER A 124 60.18 -11.15 40.49
C SER A 124 58.73 -11.76 40.33
N LYS A 125 58.39 -12.74 41.17
CA LYS A 125 57.05 -13.35 41.14
C LYS A 125 55.93 -12.34 41.39
N LYS A 126 56.13 -11.41 42.36
CA LYS A 126 55.13 -10.35 42.61
C LYS A 126 54.95 -9.44 41.42
N TYR A 127 56.04 -9.03 40.77
CA TYR A 127 56.00 -8.21 39.57
C TYR A 127 55.28 -8.92 38.44
N ASP A 128 55.59 -10.19 38.16
CA ASP A 128 54.96 -10.97 37.09
C ASP A 128 53.46 -11.14 37.32
N LEU A 129 53.04 -11.39 38.56
CA LEU A 129 51.61 -11.47 38.91
C LEU A 129 50.88 -10.16 38.69
N VAL A 130 51.47 -9.01 38.99
CA VAL A 130 50.85 -7.69 38.74
C VAL A 130 50.79 -7.39 37.26
N VAL A 131 51.82 -7.77 36.48
CA VAL A 131 51.78 -7.61 35.01
C VAL A 131 50.65 -8.45 34.40
N GLU A 132 50.48 -9.71 34.86
CA GLU A 132 49.39 -10.57 34.38
C GLU A 132 48.02 -10.02 34.80
N ARG A 133 47.88 -9.53 36.05
CA ARG A 133 46.64 -8.87 36.51
C ARG A 133 46.29 -7.68 35.62
N LEU A 134 47.28 -6.81 35.31
CA LEU A 134 47.06 -5.64 34.44
C LEU A 134 46.62 -6.04 33.03
N ARG A 135 47.13 -7.14 32.52
CA ARG A 135 46.72 -7.69 31.24
C ARG A 135 45.26 -8.16 31.26
N GLN A 136 44.90 -8.93 32.29
CA GLN A 136 43.51 -9.41 32.48
C GLN A 136 42.52 -8.25 32.68
N ASP A 137 42.90 -7.26 33.49
CA ASP A 137 42.08 -6.04 33.71
C ASP A 137 41.89 -5.26 32.41
N SER A 138 42.91 -5.17 31.55
CA SER A 138 42.81 -4.50 30.26
C SER A 138 41.81 -5.21 29.33
N ILE A 139 41.86 -6.53 29.27
CA ILE A 139 40.94 -7.35 28.47
C ILE A 139 39.52 -7.20 29.00
N SER A 140 39.32 -7.34 30.32
CA SER A 140 38.00 -7.19 30.97
C SER A 140 37.37 -5.83 30.70
N ARG A 141 38.17 -4.74 30.84
CA ARG A 141 37.71 -3.38 30.53
C ARG A 141 37.27 -3.23 29.08
N THR A 142 38.03 -3.77 28.14
CA THR A 142 37.69 -3.72 26.71
C THR A 142 36.38 -4.40 26.45
N ILE A 143 36.15 -5.60 26.99
CA ILE A 143 34.92 -6.36 26.85
C ILE A 143 33.72 -5.57 27.47
N GLN A 144 33.86 -5.06 28.70
CA GLN A 144 32.81 -4.31 29.37
C GLN A 144 32.44 -3.04 28.62
N MET A 145 33.44 -2.34 28.05
CA MET A 145 33.16 -1.12 27.24
C MET A 145 32.42 -1.47 25.96
N ASP A 146 32.81 -2.51 25.24
CA ASP A 146 32.19 -2.98 24.01
C ASP A 146 30.70 -3.39 24.28
N GLU A 147 30.45 -4.13 25.36
CA GLU A 147 29.11 -4.50 25.77
C GLU A 147 28.23 -3.26 26.10
N MET A 148 28.79 -2.27 26.79
CA MET A 148 28.06 -1.03 27.11
C MET A 148 27.77 -0.20 25.87
N GLU A 149 28.76 -0.06 24.96
CA GLU A 149 28.56 0.66 23.69
C GLU A 149 27.51 -0.03 22.81
N THR A 150 27.53 -1.36 22.74
CA THR A 150 26.53 -2.17 22.05
C THR A 150 25.13 -1.95 22.66
N SER A 151 25.04 -1.97 23.99
CA SER A 151 23.78 -1.70 24.69
C SER A 151 23.23 -0.31 24.36
N LEU A 152 24.06 0.73 24.40
CA LEU A 152 23.68 2.10 24.05
C LEU A 152 23.26 2.22 22.57
N SER A 153 23.98 1.55 21.67
CA SER A 153 23.61 1.52 20.25
C SER A 153 22.21 0.93 20.06
N ASN A 154 21.90 -0.17 20.73
CA ASN A 154 20.59 -0.81 20.66
C ASN A 154 19.48 0.09 21.25
N MET A 155 19.75 0.78 22.37
CA MET A 155 18.79 1.76 22.93
C MET A 155 18.52 2.91 21.97
N ARG A 156 19.56 3.46 21.31
CA ARG A 156 19.38 4.52 20.30
C ARG A 156 18.55 4.04 19.12
N LYS A 157 18.75 2.81 18.65
CA LYS A 157 17.91 2.20 17.59
C LYS A 157 16.46 2.06 18.05
N ASN A 158 16.23 1.63 19.28
CA ASN A 158 14.87 1.52 19.82
C ASN A 158 14.18 2.89 19.87
N ILE A 159 14.87 3.94 20.35
CA ILE A 159 14.31 5.30 20.36
C ILE A 159 14.00 5.77 18.92
N ALA A 160 14.89 5.51 17.96
CA ALA A 160 14.63 5.88 16.58
C ALA A 160 13.36 5.21 16.02
N LEU A 161 13.15 3.93 16.32
CA LEU A 161 11.92 3.22 15.94
C LEU A 161 10.66 3.80 16.61
N VAL A 162 10.74 4.20 17.89
CA VAL A 162 9.58 4.81 18.56
C VAL A 162 9.29 6.20 18.00
N HIS A 163 10.30 6.98 17.64
CA HIS A 163 10.10 8.24 16.91
C HIS A 163 9.53 8.06 15.53
N GLU A 164 9.96 7.04 14.78
CA GLU A 164 9.36 6.68 13.49
C GLU A 164 7.88 6.36 13.63
N ARG A 165 7.49 5.57 14.65
CA ARG A 165 6.09 5.32 14.98
C ARG A 165 5.31 6.62 15.27
N LYS A 166 5.93 7.60 15.89
CA LYS A 166 5.32 8.92 16.13
C LYS A 166 5.04 9.66 14.81
N GLU A 167 5.95 9.56 13.83
CA GLU A 167 5.70 10.13 12.50
C GLU A 167 4.51 9.47 11.80
N HIS A 168 4.22 8.20 12.05
CA HIS A 168 3.06 7.48 11.51
C HIS A 168 1.71 7.96 12.08
N LEU A 169 1.71 8.81 13.13
CA LEU A 169 0.53 9.54 13.58
C LEU A 169 0.09 10.62 12.57
N ASN A 170 0.98 11.05 11.68
CA ASN A 170 0.63 11.85 10.51
C ASN A 170 0.22 10.91 9.39
N VAL A 171 -1.08 10.69 9.22
CA VAL A 171 -1.58 9.84 8.12
C VAL A 171 -1.43 10.58 6.81
N ARG A 172 -0.63 10.00 5.91
CA ARG A 172 -0.22 10.63 4.65
C ARG A 172 -0.82 9.94 3.44
N SER A 173 -0.99 10.70 2.36
CA SER A 173 -1.33 10.15 1.07
C SER A 173 -0.21 9.25 0.54
N GLN A 174 -0.58 8.06 0.03
CA GLN A 174 0.36 7.11 -0.58
C GLN A 174 0.54 7.35 -2.09
N ILE A 175 -0.39 8.09 -2.71
CA ILE A 175 -0.40 8.40 -4.15
C ILE A 175 -0.79 9.86 -4.39
N ASP A 176 -0.52 10.34 -5.60
CA ASP A 176 -1.12 11.58 -6.11
C ASP A 176 -2.58 11.30 -6.49
N GLY A 177 -3.51 12.19 -6.12
CA GLY A 177 -4.92 11.96 -6.42
C GLY A 177 -5.86 12.95 -5.74
N GLU A 178 -7.12 12.56 -5.61
CA GLU A 178 -8.16 13.31 -4.91
C GLU A 178 -8.62 12.53 -3.67
N LEU A 179 -8.72 13.20 -2.55
CA LEU A 179 -9.29 12.62 -1.33
C LEU A 179 -10.79 12.39 -1.56
N GLY A 180 -11.19 11.13 -1.77
CA GLY A 180 -12.58 10.78 -2.10
C GLY A 180 -13.47 10.81 -0.86
N LEU A 181 -13.24 9.91 0.06
CA LEU A 181 -14.00 9.78 1.31
C LEU A 181 -13.04 9.93 2.49
N LEU A 182 -13.46 10.63 3.55
CA LEU A 182 -12.76 10.73 4.83
C LEU A 182 -13.76 10.56 5.98
N ASP A 183 -14.00 9.32 6.37
CA ASP A 183 -15.00 8.94 7.39
C ASP A 183 -14.41 8.96 8.81
N VAL A 184 -14.02 10.15 9.26
CA VAL A 184 -13.56 10.38 10.64
C VAL A 184 -14.01 11.75 11.13
N VAL A 185 -14.14 11.89 12.45
CA VAL A 185 -14.44 13.18 13.11
C VAL A 185 -13.37 13.55 14.12
N LEU A 186 -13.22 14.83 14.39
CA LEU A 186 -12.29 15.33 15.41
C LEU A 186 -12.63 14.73 16.78
N GLY A 187 -11.61 14.28 17.51
CA GLY A 187 -11.76 13.61 18.79
C GLY A 187 -12.11 12.12 18.72
N GLN A 188 -12.33 11.57 17.54
CA GLN A 188 -12.57 10.14 17.34
C GLN A 188 -11.30 9.34 17.57
N ASN A 189 -11.42 8.20 18.27
CA ASN A 189 -10.33 7.24 18.36
C ASN A 189 -10.34 6.32 17.14
N VAL A 190 -9.21 6.18 16.46
CA VAL A 190 -8.99 5.29 15.32
C VAL A 190 -7.90 4.29 15.64
N SER A 191 -8.10 3.06 15.18
CA SER A 191 -7.14 1.97 15.38
C SER A 191 -6.18 1.86 14.18
N ALA A 192 -4.99 1.31 14.42
CA ALA A 192 -4.08 0.97 13.35
C ALA A 192 -4.75 0.01 12.34
N GLY A 193 -4.58 0.28 11.04
CA GLY A 193 -5.20 -0.49 9.95
C GLY A 193 -6.70 -0.24 9.72
N GLN A 194 -7.36 0.56 10.55
CA GLN A 194 -8.77 0.92 10.34
C GLN A 194 -8.91 1.73 9.06
N LYS A 195 -9.84 1.35 8.18
CA LYS A 195 -10.18 2.19 7.03
C LYS A 195 -10.82 3.49 7.50
N ILE A 196 -10.21 4.62 7.16
CA ILE A 196 -10.69 5.96 7.52
C ILE A 196 -11.05 6.80 6.30
N GLY A 197 -10.68 6.34 5.11
CA GLY A 197 -10.96 7.07 3.88
C GLY A 197 -10.41 6.34 2.65
N GLN A 198 -10.38 7.08 1.55
CA GLN A 198 -9.79 6.60 0.30
C GLN A 198 -9.28 7.76 -0.56
N ILE A 199 -8.25 7.49 -1.35
CA ILE A 199 -7.70 8.41 -2.34
C ILE A 199 -7.94 7.82 -3.72
N ASN A 200 -8.54 8.62 -4.59
CA ASN A 200 -8.85 8.28 -5.96
C ASN A 200 -7.71 8.78 -6.87
N ASP A 201 -7.12 7.89 -7.63
CA ASP A 201 -6.19 8.27 -8.69
C ASP A 201 -6.98 8.88 -9.85
N LEU A 202 -6.66 10.13 -10.18
CA LEU A 202 -7.33 10.88 -11.25
C LEU A 202 -6.66 10.69 -12.62
N SER A 203 -5.58 9.92 -12.69
CA SER A 203 -4.87 9.70 -13.96
C SER A 203 -5.70 8.96 -14.96
N ASP A 204 -6.55 8.04 -14.49
CA ASP A 204 -7.35 7.18 -15.35
C ASP A 204 -8.72 6.83 -14.77
N TYR A 205 -9.74 6.87 -15.62
CA TYR A 205 -11.11 6.54 -15.26
C TYR A 205 -11.60 5.32 -16.03
N LYS A 206 -12.50 4.58 -15.41
CA LYS A 206 -13.32 3.56 -16.05
C LYS A 206 -14.78 3.93 -15.91
N ILE A 207 -15.61 3.36 -16.79
CA ILE A 207 -17.05 3.41 -16.61
C ILE A 207 -17.52 2.00 -16.27
N GLU A 208 -18.09 1.82 -15.10
CA GLU A 208 -18.66 0.56 -14.66
C GLU A 208 -20.14 0.51 -15.03
N ALA A 209 -20.56 -0.51 -15.75
CA ALA A 209 -21.97 -0.71 -16.11
C ALA A 209 -22.44 -2.11 -15.74
N LEU A 210 -23.73 -2.20 -15.41
CA LEU A 210 -24.45 -3.45 -15.17
C LEU A 210 -25.22 -3.82 -16.45
N ILE A 211 -24.94 -5.01 -16.98
CA ILE A 211 -25.50 -5.56 -18.21
C ILE A 211 -26.37 -6.75 -17.82
N ASP A 212 -27.52 -6.90 -18.49
CA ASP A 212 -28.43 -8.03 -18.31
C ASP A 212 -27.75 -9.35 -18.66
N GLU A 213 -27.98 -10.40 -17.85
CA GLU A 213 -27.35 -11.72 -17.99
C GLU A 213 -27.58 -12.38 -19.36
N HIS A 214 -28.69 -12.02 -20.04
CA HIS A 214 -28.97 -12.51 -21.39
C HIS A 214 -27.84 -12.23 -22.40
N TYR A 215 -27.00 -11.22 -22.13
CA TYR A 215 -25.92 -10.81 -23.02
C TYR A 215 -24.54 -11.35 -22.60
N ILE A 216 -24.44 -12.16 -21.54
CA ILE A 216 -23.15 -12.57 -20.94
C ILE A 216 -22.22 -13.30 -21.94
N ASP A 217 -22.79 -14.16 -22.79
CA ASP A 217 -22.02 -14.91 -23.79
C ASP A 217 -21.53 -14.04 -24.96
N ARG A 218 -22.19 -12.89 -25.17
CA ARG A 218 -21.92 -11.97 -26.26
C ARG A 218 -20.97 -10.85 -25.88
N VAL A 219 -20.95 -10.44 -24.61
CA VAL A 219 -20.09 -9.36 -24.13
C VAL A 219 -18.69 -9.91 -23.86
N LYS A 220 -17.71 -9.47 -24.65
CA LYS A 220 -16.32 -9.90 -24.55
C LYS A 220 -15.40 -8.71 -24.42
N LYS A 221 -14.23 -8.93 -23.80
CA LYS A 221 -13.15 -7.93 -23.76
C LYS A 221 -12.80 -7.45 -25.15
N GLY A 222 -12.65 -6.13 -25.32
CA GLY A 222 -12.27 -5.49 -26.58
C GLY A 222 -13.44 -5.06 -27.46
N LEU A 223 -14.72 -5.32 -27.06
CA LEU A 223 -15.86 -4.78 -27.79
C LEU A 223 -15.91 -3.27 -27.64
N SER A 224 -16.26 -2.60 -28.74
CA SER A 224 -16.46 -1.15 -28.80
C SER A 224 -17.78 -0.74 -28.17
N ALA A 225 -17.77 0.41 -27.54
CA ALA A 225 -18.96 1.08 -27.03
C ALA A 225 -18.82 2.59 -27.22
N THR A 226 -19.92 3.29 -27.24
CA THR A 226 -19.95 4.75 -27.36
C THR A 226 -20.90 5.35 -26.31
N PHE A 227 -20.66 6.59 -25.91
CA PHE A 227 -21.62 7.39 -25.18
C PHE A 227 -21.56 8.85 -25.66
N GLU A 228 -22.66 9.52 -25.59
CA GLU A 228 -22.78 10.92 -25.97
C GLU A 228 -22.72 11.83 -24.75
N ARG A 229 -21.97 12.94 -24.86
CA ARG A 229 -21.95 14.02 -23.88
C ARG A 229 -21.85 15.37 -24.59
N GLN A 230 -22.80 16.24 -24.35
CA GLN A 230 -22.86 17.61 -24.92
C GLN A 230 -22.77 17.66 -26.45
N GLY A 231 -23.35 16.67 -27.14
CA GLY A 231 -23.33 16.58 -28.60
C GLY A 231 -22.05 16.01 -29.20
N SER A 232 -21.15 15.50 -28.37
CA SER A 232 -19.92 14.80 -28.80
C SER A 232 -19.98 13.33 -28.42
N ASP A 233 -19.60 12.45 -29.34
CA ASP A 233 -19.50 11.03 -29.11
C ASP A 233 -18.09 10.65 -28.61
N PHE A 234 -18.04 9.85 -27.56
CA PHE A 234 -16.80 9.33 -26.95
C PHE A 234 -16.76 7.82 -27.10
N GLU A 235 -15.59 7.33 -27.47
CA GLU A 235 -15.35 5.91 -27.68
C GLU A 235 -14.83 5.22 -26.42
N LEU A 236 -15.36 4.03 -26.19
CA LEU A 236 -15.02 3.15 -25.08
C LEU A 236 -14.71 1.75 -25.58
N ASN A 237 -13.89 1.02 -24.88
CA ASN A 237 -13.71 -0.41 -25.08
C ASN A 237 -13.98 -1.18 -23.78
N VAL A 238 -14.55 -2.37 -23.92
CA VAL A 238 -14.70 -3.33 -22.81
C VAL A 238 -13.32 -3.75 -22.34
N ARG A 239 -12.94 -3.32 -21.13
CA ARG A 239 -11.69 -3.69 -20.46
C ARG A 239 -11.81 -5.03 -19.77
N LYS A 240 -12.90 -5.21 -19.00
CA LYS A 240 -13.10 -6.39 -18.16
C LYS A 240 -14.59 -6.72 -18.04
N VAL A 241 -14.91 -7.99 -18.15
CA VAL A 241 -16.23 -8.57 -17.88
C VAL A 241 -16.08 -9.40 -16.59
N TYR A 242 -16.94 -9.15 -15.62
CA TYR A 242 -16.99 -9.93 -14.37
C TYR A 242 -17.99 -11.08 -14.56
N PRO A 243 -17.57 -12.32 -14.34
CA PRO A 243 -18.43 -13.49 -14.64
C PRO A 243 -19.55 -13.69 -13.61
N GLU A 244 -19.50 -12.98 -12.49
CA GLU A 244 -20.49 -13.08 -11.43
C GLU A 244 -21.77 -12.35 -11.82
N VAL A 245 -22.90 -13.08 -11.83
CA VAL A 245 -24.23 -12.51 -12.03
C VAL A 245 -24.89 -12.29 -10.69
N ARG A 246 -25.41 -11.07 -10.47
CA ARG A 246 -26.20 -10.69 -9.29
C ARG A 246 -27.47 -9.95 -9.77
N ASP A 247 -28.62 -10.34 -9.25
CA ASP A 247 -29.92 -9.76 -9.61
C ASP A 247 -30.19 -9.73 -11.14
N GLY A 248 -29.80 -10.83 -11.84
CA GLY A 248 -29.95 -10.94 -13.29
C GLY A 248 -29.04 -10.04 -14.12
N LYS A 249 -27.97 -9.49 -13.52
CA LYS A 249 -27.02 -8.60 -14.19
C LYS A 249 -25.59 -8.98 -13.88
N PHE A 250 -24.68 -8.73 -14.82
CA PHE A 250 -23.24 -8.84 -14.62
C PHE A 250 -22.56 -7.47 -14.81
N ARG A 251 -21.45 -7.30 -14.14
CA ARG A 251 -20.67 -6.07 -14.15
C ARG A 251 -19.64 -6.07 -15.28
N THR A 252 -19.50 -4.93 -15.93
CA THR A 252 -18.52 -4.73 -17.01
C THR A 252 -17.84 -3.37 -16.86
N ASP A 253 -16.51 -3.36 -16.94
CA ASP A 253 -15.70 -2.15 -16.93
C ASP A 253 -15.34 -1.74 -18.36
N PHE A 254 -15.55 -0.47 -18.67
CA PHE A 254 -15.19 0.18 -19.93
C PHE A 254 -14.07 1.18 -19.69
N VAL A 255 -13.16 1.31 -20.65
CA VAL A 255 -12.10 2.35 -20.64
C VAL A 255 -12.19 3.18 -21.91
N PHE A 256 -11.76 4.43 -21.80
CA PHE A 256 -11.69 5.33 -22.93
C PHE A 256 -10.60 4.88 -23.91
N THR A 257 -10.90 4.94 -25.22
CA THR A 257 -9.95 4.55 -26.29
C THR A 257 -9.43 5.73 -27.09
N GLY A 258 -10.04 6.89 -26.94
CA GLY A 258 -9.66 8.14 -27.59
C GLY A 258 -9.61 9.29 -26.59
N GLU A 259 -10.06 10.43 -27.04
CA GLU A 259 -10.24 11.61 -26.18
C GLU A 259 -11.27 11.31 -25.09
N ARG A 260 -10.99 11.76 -23.88
CA ARG A 260 -11.94 11.69 -22.76
C ARG A 260 -12.60 13.05 -22.58
N PRO A 261 -13.84 13.10 -22.08
CA PRO A 261 -14.50 14.37 -21.78
C PRO A 261 -13.71 15.20 -20.78
N ASP A 262 -13.59 16.51 -21.04
CA ASP A 262 -13.09 17.44 -20.05
C ASP A 262 -13.96 17.42 -18.79
N ASN A 263 -13.35 17.65 -17.63
CA ASN A 263 -14.05 17.71 -16.33
C ASN A 263 -14.89 16.45 -16.00
N ILE A 264 -14.40 15.28 -16.37
CA ILE A 264 -14.99 14.02 -15.91
C ILE A 264 -14.78 13.86 -14.40
N ARG A 265 -15.84 13.47 -13.68
CA ARG A 265 -15.82 13.27 -12.23
C ARG A 265 -16.31 11.88 -11.86
N SER A 266 -15.74 11.32 -10.82
CA SER A 266 -16.23 10.08 -10.22
C SER A 266 -17.72 10.23 -9.82
N GLY A 267 -18.49 9.15 -10.02
CA GLY A 267 -19.93 9.14 -9.72
C GLY A 267 -20.85 9.63 -10.83
N GLN A 268 -20.33 10.28 -11.89
CA GLN A 268 -21.16 10.67 -13.03
C GLN A 268 -21.69 9.44 -13.77
N THR A 269 -22.94 9.52 -14.25
CA THR A 269 -23.59 8.44 -14.99
C THR A 269 -23.79 8.83 -16.45
N TYR A 270 -23.41 7.93 -17.36
CA TYR A 270 -23.59 8.08 -18.80
C TYR A 270 -24.38 6.92 -19.36
N TYR A 271 -25.13 7.17 -20.44
CA TYR A 271 -25.82 6.13 -21.20
C TYR A 271 -24.87 5.57 -22.25
N ILE A 272 -24.48 4.30 -22.07
CA ILE A 272 -23.51 3.61 -22.94
C ILE A 272 -24.26 2.78 -23.98
N ASN A 273 -23.85 2.88 -25.23
CA ASN A 273 -24.25 2.03 -26.35
C ASN A 273 -23.14 1.03 -26.63
N LEU A 274 -23.34 -0.24 -26.27
CA LEU A 274 -22.38 -1.32 -26.50
C LEU A 274 -22.69 -2.01 -27.84
N GLU A 275 -21.68 -2.15 -28.68
CA GLU A 275 -21.75 -2.85 -29.95
C GLU A 275 -21.49 -4.35 -29.74
N LEU A 276 -22.55 -5.17 -29.88
CA LEU A 276 -22.46 -6.63 -29.64
C LEU A 276 -22.07 -7.44 -30.90
N GLY A 277 -21.74 -6.78 -32.00
CA GLY A 277 -21.33 -7.42 -33.24
C GLY A 277 -20.89 -6.39 -34.26
N GLN A 278 -20.32 -6.87 -35.39
CA GLN A 278 -19.99 -5.97 -36.49
C GLN A 278 -21.27 -5.42 -37.12
N PRO A 279 -21.31 -4.11 -37.46
CA PRO A 279 -22.42 -3.54 -38.19
C PRO A 279 -22.58 -4.27 -39.52
N THR A 280 -23.79 -4.72 -39.82
CA THR A 280 -24.16 -5.34 -41.06
C THR A 280 -25.33 -4.56 -41.65
N GLU A 281 -25.29 -4.30 -42.94
CA GLU A 281 -26.47 -3.77 -43.63
C GLU A 281 -27.60 -4.79 -43.54
N SER A 282 -28.70 -4.40 -42.92
CA SER A 282 -29.85 -5.27 -42.69
C SER A 282 -31.14 -4.46 -42.76
N ILE A 283 -32.22 -5.07 -43.20
CA ILE A 283 -33.55 -4.49 -43.14
C ILE A 283 -33.98 -4.56 -41.64
N ILE A 284 -34.33 -3.43 -41.07
CA ILE A 284 -34.79 -3.34 -39.69
C ILE A 284 -36.19 -2.78 -39.62
N ILE A 285 -37.01 -3.29 -38.67
CA ILE A 285 -38.34 -2.75 -38.32
C ILE A 285 -38.39 -2.39 -36.85
N PRO A 286 -39.08 -1.30 -36.48
CA PRO A 286 -39.26 -0.95 -35.07
C PRO A 286 -40.00 -2.05 -34.30
N LYS A 287 -39.60 -2.24 -33.02
CA LYS A 287 -40.39 -3.10 -32.13
C LYS A 287 -41.77 -2.50 -31.91
N GLY A 288 -42.80 -3.36 -32.04
CA GLY A 288 -44.17 -2.98 -31.88
C GLY A 288 -45.04 -4.10 -31.36
N THR A 289 -46.28 -3.78 -31.00
CA THR A 289 -47.24 -4.73 -30.43
C THR A 289 -47.72 -5.78 -31.43
N PHE A 290 -47.45 -5.61 -32.75
CA PHE A 290 -47.73 -6.63 -33.78
C PHE A 290 -47.06 -7.98 -33.44
N PHE A 291 -45.86 -7.95 -32.81
CA PHE A 291 -45.12 -9.14 -32.49
C PHE A 291 -45.85 -10.07 -31.49
N GLN A 292 -46.61 -9.50 -30.56
CA GLN A 292 -47.41 -10.27 -29.60
C GLN A 292 -48.49 -11.09 -30.28
N SER A 293 -49.04 -10.56 -31.37
CA SER A 293 -50.11 -11.20 -32.12
C SER A 293 -49.62 -12.18 -33.19
N THR A 294 -48.42 -11.94 -33.72
CA THR A 294 -47.87 -12.71 -34.90
C THR A 294 -46.71 -13.63 -34.55
N GLY A 295 -46.13 -13.45 -33.38
CA GLY A 295 -44.85 -14.12 -33.04
C GLY A 295 -43.71 -13.77 -34.00
N GLY A 296 -43.84 -12.67 -34.76
CA GLY A 296 -42.85 -12.25 -35.76
C GLY A 296 -42.83 -13.03 -37.03
N SER A 297 -43.85 -13.86 -37.32
CA SER A 297 -43.93 -14.68 -38.51
C SER A 297 -44.53 -13.97 -39.76
N TRP A 298 -45.25 -12.87 -39.53
CA TRP A 298 -45.82 -12.07 -40.61
C TRP A 298 -46.10 -10.64 -40.16
N ILE A 299 -46.24 -9.71 -41.13
CA ILE A 299 -46.49 -8.27 -40.89
C ILE A 299 -47.36 -7.72 -42.01
N PHE A 300 -48.12 -6.63 -41.75
CA PHE A 300 -48.82 -5.90 -42.77
C PHE A 300 -47.89 -4.86 -43.41
N VAL A 301 -47.74 -4.97 -44.75
CA VAL A 301 -46.97 -4.05 -45.60
C VAL A 301 -47.94 -3.14 -46.36
N LEU A 302 -47.69 -1.85 -46.31
CA LEU A 302 -48.50 -0.86 -47.03
C LEU A 302 -48.20 -0.90 -48.52
N ASP A 303 -49.25 -0.80 -49.29
CA ASP A 303 -49.17 -0.54 -50.75
C ASP A 303 -48.55 0.86 -50.99
N PRO A 304 -47.87 1.07 -52.12
CA PRO A 304 -47.34 2.40 -52.47
C PRO A 304 -48.30 3.54 -52.39
N ASP A 305 -49.61 3.28 -52.65
CA ASP A 305 -50.68 4.26 -52.54
C ASP A 305 -51.12 4.57 -51.10
N GLY A 306 -50.65 3.81 -50.12
CA GLY A 306 -50.90 3.98 -48.68
C GLY A 306 -52.36 3.67 -48.25
N LYS A 307 -53.22 3.17 -49.14
CA LYS A 307 -54.64 2.89 -48.87
C LYS A 307 -54.92 1.46 -48.46
N LYS A 308 -54.03 0.55 -48.75
CA LYS A 308 -54.18 -0.88 -48.44
C LYS A 308 -52.91 -1.40 -47.78
N ALA A 309 -53.06 -2.38 -46.92
CA ALA A 309 -51.95 -3.13 -46.38
C ALA A 309 -52.18 -4.65 -46.54
N TYR A 310 -51.17 -5.34 -47.02
CA TYR A 310 -51.22 -6.76 -47.31
C TYR A 310 -50.43 -7.54 -46.28
N ARG A 311 -50.97 -8.68 -45.83
CA ARG A 311 -50.27 -9.64 -44.99
C ARG A 311 -49.13 -10.28 -45.75
N ARG A 312 -47.89 -10.15 -45.19
CA ARG A 312 -46.70 -10.75 -45.79
C ARG A 312 -45.96 -11.53 -44.76
N SER A 313 -45.54 -12.77 -45.07
CA SER A 313 -44.69 -13.57 -44.22
C SER A 313 -43.30 -12.94 -44.13
N ILE A 314 -42.74 -12.88 -42.94
CA ILE A 314 -41.41 -12.37 -42.67
C ILE A 314 -40.63 -13.36 -41.82
N LYS A 315 -39.30 -13.29 -41.88
CA LYS A 315 -38.43 -14.04 -41.02
C LYS A 315 -37.56 -13.07 -40.22
N ILE A 316 -37.77 -13.04 -38.89
CA ILE A 316 -37.02 -12.19 -38.02
C ILE A 316 -35.71 -12.86 -37.64
N GLY A 317 -34.62 -12.11 -37.68
CA GLY A 317 -33.26 -12.51 -37.27
C GLY A 317 -32.87 -11.97 -35.88
N ARG A 318 -31.78 -11.23 -35.83
CA ARG A 318 -31.26 -10.60 -34.61
C ARG A 318 -32.20 -9.48 -34.13
N GLN A 319 -32.14 -9.17 -32.86
CA GLN A 319 -32.90 -8.06 -32.29
C GLN A 319 -32.05 -7.24 -31.31
N ASN A 320 -32.38 -5.97 -31.21
CA ASN A 320 -31.89 -5.08 -30.17
C ASN A 320 -33.09 -4.52 -29.36
N PRO A 321 -32.90 -3.67 -28.35
CA PRO A 321 -34.03 -3.10 -27.58
C PRO A 321 -35.07 -2.35 -28.40
N GLN A 322 -34.73 -1.79 -29.58
CA GLN A 322 -35.59 -0.89 -30.36
C GLN A 322 -36.08 -1.52 -31.67
N TYR A 323 -35.31 -2.48 -32.27
CA TYR A 323 -35.56 -2.97 -33.63
C TYR A 323 -35.47 -4.50 -33.71
N TYR A 324 -36.17 -5.06 -34.70
CA TYR A 324 -35.99 -6.42 -35.20
C TYR A 324 -35.27 -6.37 -36.57
N GLU A 325 -34.31 -7.22 -36.77
CA GLU A 325 -33.72 -7.50 -38.09
C GLU A 325 -34.67 -8.41 -38.88
N VAL A 326 -34.94 -8.09 -40.14
CA VAL A 326 -35.71 -8.92 -41.02
C VAL A 326 -34.78 -9.55 -42.06
N LEU A 327 -34.73 -10.87 -42.03
CA LEU A 327 -33.87 -11.65 -42.94
C LEU A 327 -34.50 -11.90 -44.29
N GLU A 328 -35.83 -12.08 -44.29
CA GLU A 328 -36.60 -12.39 -45.49
C GLU A 328 -37.98 -11.76 -45.42
N GLY A 329 -38.58 -11.37 -46.56
CA GLY A 329 -39.96 -10.97 -46.66
C GLY A 329 -40.25 -9.46 -46.76
N LEU A 330 -39.23 -8.60 -46.59
CA LEU A 330 -39.35 -7.15 -46.79
C LEU A 330 -38.24 -6.61 -47.66
N GLU A 331 -38.51 -5.49 -48.34
CA GLU A 331 -37.54 -4.71 -49.11
C GLU A 331 -37.26 -3.35 -48.41
N ALA A 332 -36.08 -2.78 -48.68
CA ALA A 332 -35.70 -1.51 -48.10
C ALA A 332 -36.64 -0.39 -48.58
N GLY A 333 -37.20 0.41 -47.65
CA GLY A 333 -38.12 1.52 -47.96
C GLY A 333 -39.61 1.17 -47.93
N GLU A 334 -39.96 -0.11 -47.76
CA GLU A 334 -41.36 -0.51 -47.56
C GLU A 334 -41.89 0.00 -46.22
N LYS A 335 -43.15 0.44 -46.20
CA LYS A 335 -43.80 0.90 -44.96
C LYS A 335 -44.59 -0.25 -44.33
N VAL A 336 -44.40 -0.46 -43.04
CA VAL A 336 -45.02 -1.56 -42.29
C VAL A 336 -45.87 -1.05 -41.13
N ILE A 337 -46.90 -1.76 -40.75
CA ILE A 337 -47.73 -1.45 -39.60
C ILE A 337 -47.16 -2.22 -38.41
N VAL A 338 -46.77 -1.51 -37.32
CA VAL A 338 -46.16 -2.11 -36.13
C VAL A 338 -47.09 -2.07 -34.89
N SER A 339 -48.30 -1.58 -35.06
CA SER A 339 -49.36 -1.57 -34.01
C SER A 339 -49.93 -2.98 -33.78
N SER A 340 -50.86 -3.10 -32.81
CA SER A 340 -51.48 -4.40 -32.49
C SER A 340 -52.39 -4.88 -33.62
N TYR A 341 -52.34 -6.19 -33.88
CA TYR A 341 -53.18 -6.86 -34.89
C TYR A 341 -54.32 -7.67 -34.29
N GLU A 342 -54.62 -7.53 -33.01
CA GLU A 342 -55.62 -8.36 -32.33
C GLU A 342 -57.00 -8.35 -33.00
N SER A 343 -57.39 -7.21 -33.55
CA SER A 343 -58.71 -7.04 -34.24
C SER A 343 -58.69 -7.53 -35.70
N TYR A 344 -57.50 -7.90 -36.25
CA TYR A 344 -57.35 -8.14 -37.69
C TYR A 344 -56.65 -9.46 -38.00
N LYS A 345 -56.56 -10.40 -37.06
CA LYS A 345 -55.79 -11.64 -37.15
C LYS A 345 -56.10 -12.47 -38.38
N ASP A 346 -57.36 -12.48 -38.81
CA ASP A 346 -57.83 -13.35 -39.90
C ASP A 346 -57.88 -12.64 -41.25
N ASN A 347 -57.55 -11.37 -41.32
CA ASN A 347 -57.60 -10.59 -42.55
C ASN A 347 -56.28 -10.72 -43.35
N GLU A 348 -56.40 -10.91 -44.66
CA GLU A 348 -55.25 -10.90 -45.58
C GLU A 348 -54.96 -9.48 -46.09
N VAL A 349 -55.94 -8.60 -46.09
CA VAL A 349 -55.86 -7.23 -46.59
C VAL A 349 -56.56 -6.28 -45.63
N LEU A 350 -55.93 -5.19 -45.30
CA LEU A 350 -56.48 -4.08 -44.54
C LEU A 350 -56.71 -2.91 -45.51
N VAL A 351 -57.89 -2.28 -45.42
CA VAL A 351 -58.18 -1.01 -46.09
C VAL A 351 -58.09 0.10 -45.06
N LEU A 352 -57.24 1.07 -45.35
CA LEU A 352 -56.97 2.20 -44.48
C LEU A 352 -57.77 3.41 -44.99
N GLU A 353 -58.59 3.97 -44.12
CA GLU A 353 -59.36 5.19 -44.42
C GLU A 353 -58.54 6.45 -44.08
#